data_fbd202c4dc695d0d1e7719e296f87c03
#
_entry.id   fbd202c4dc695d0d1e7719e296f87c03
#
_cell.length_a   1.000
_cell.length_b   1.000
_cell.length_c   1.000
_cell.angle_alpha   90.00
_cell.angle_beta   90.00
_cell.angle_gamma   90.00
#
_symmetry.space_group_name_H-M   'P 1'
#
loop_
_entity.id
_entity.type
_entity.pdbx_description
1 polymer ?
#
loop_
_entity_poly.entity_id
_entity_poly.type
_entity_poly.pdbx_seq_one_letter_code
_entity_poly.pdbx_strand_id
1 'polypeptide(L)'
;MKDEKQKNNSIGNASPKDSSAKLIFDNHILCAQFLRDYVDVELLKNVQPEDIEDISERFLWLWQESRESDSVKKIHLKGKEGADTLFVITLIEHQSRVDHNMSFRVLRYIVQVLTDYEKEMEEAQEGITKRKGFRYPPILPIVFYDGPGAWTAAVNFQERVYLNETLGEYIPSFRYLVIPLSRYSNEELIGKKDELSLVMLVDKLQSAADFRTLKDLPEGYLEEIARESPESVLKLIGKILAVLLVRLNVPKEEVEEFTDRIERREFGMLFEHFEAYDVQETRRISREEGREEGREEGREEARAALVEAILELLADKGSISEKPEGKIKEETDLEVLKKWLKQAARVSSVEEFVSGM
;
A
#
# COMPACT_ATOMS: atom_id res chain seq x y z
N MET A 1 15.19 26.59 -24.05
CA MET A 1 14.47 26.79 -22.78
C MET A 1 13.09 26.17 -22.98
N LYS A 2 12.91 24.95 -22.54
CA LYS A 2 11.61 24.25 -22.47
C LYS A 2 11.58 23.48 -21.16
N ASP A 3 10.51 23.69 -20.47
CA ASP A 3 10.16 23.30 -19.13
C ASP A 3 10.46 21.83 -18.77
N GLU A 4 11.28 21.65 -17.74
CA GLU A 4 11.28 20.44 -16.91
C GLU A 4 10.01 20.47 -16.06
N LYS A 5 8.98 19.78 -16.52
CA LYS A 5 7.83 19.47 -15.69
C LYS A 5 8.24 18.40 -14.67
N GLN A 6 8.28 18.81 -13.40
CA GLN A 6 8.25 17.94 -12.24
C GLN A 6 7.22 16.83 -12.45
N LYS A 7 7.69 15.58 -12.51
CA LYS A 7 6.84 14.43 -12.28
C LYS A 7 6.52 14.38 -10.79
N ASN A 8 5.40 14.95 -10.42
CA ASN A 8 4.74 14.61 -9.16
C ASN A 8 4.38 13.12 -9.25
N ASN A 9 5.10 12.27 -8.52
CA ASN A 9 4.65 10.92 -8.24
C ASN A 9 3.42 11.04 -7.34
N SER A 10 2.24 11.05 -7.94
CA SER A 10 1.00 10.75 -7.25
C SER A 10 1.09 9.29 -6.78
N ILE A 11 1.31 9.08 -5.49
CA ILE A 11 1.05 7.81 -4.84
C ILE A 11 -0.45 7.58 -5.05
N GLY A 12 -0.80 6.66 -5.95
CA GLY A 12 -2.17 6.28 -6.24
C GLY A 12 -2.83 5.71 -4.98
N ASN A 13 -4.15 5.52 -4.99
CA ASN A 13 -5.04 5.06 -3.92
C ASN A 13 -4.69 3.68 -3.28
N ALA A 14 -3.44 3.23 -3.33
CA ALA A 14 -2.95 2.04 -2.65
C ALA A 14 -2.90 2.30 -1.13
N SER A 15 -3.28 1.30 -0.33
CA SER A 15 -3.16 1.43 1.12
C SER A 15 -1.68 1.62 1.50
N PRO A 16 -1.36 2.38 2.57
CA PRO A 16 0.02 2.57 3.02
C PRO A 16 0.79 1.26 3.24
N LYS A 17 0.11 0.20 3.66
CA LYS A 17 0.67 -1.15 3.82
C LYS A 17 1.08 -1.79 2.49
N ASP A 18 0.22 -1.71 1.45
CA ASP A 18 0.53 -2.22 0.12
C ASP A 18 1.82 -1.57 -0.41
N SER A 19 1.97 -0.27 -0.18
CA SER A 19 3.16 0.48 -0.59
C SER A 19 4.42 0.03 0.14
N SER A 20 4.36 -0.25 1.45
CA SER A 20 5.51 -0.69 2.26
C SER A 20 6.01 -2.07 1.84
N ALA A 21 5.10 -3.02 1.70
CA ALA A 21 5.45 -4.37 1.30
C ALA A 21 5.99 -4.42 -0.14
N LYS A 22 5.42 -3.62 -1.05
CA LYS A 22 5.98 -3.46 -2.40
C LYS A 22 7.43 -2.99 -2.36
N LEU A 23 7.74 -1.98 -1.56
CA LEU A 23 9.10 -1.45 -1.43
C LEU A 23 10.09 -2.51 -0.92
N ILE A 24 9.66 -3.43 -0.05
CA ILE A 24 10.47 -4.56 0.41
C ILE A 24 10.81 -5.50 -0.77
N PHE A 25 9.80 -5.90 -1.53
CA PHE A 25 10.00 -6.87 -2.61
C PHE A 25 10.61 -6.26 -3.88
N ASP A 26 10.51 -4.96 -4.10
CA ASP A 26 11.18 -4.26 -5.19
C ASP A 26 12.68 -4.05 -4.92
N ASN A 27 13.13 -4.14 -3.66
CA ASN A 27 14.54 -4.04 -3.32
C ASN A 27 15.18 -5.43 -3.24
N HIS A 28 16.18 -5.70 -4.07
CA HIS A 28 16.83 -7.02 -4.16
C HIS A 28 17.51 -7.47 -2.85
N ILE A 29 18.03 -6.54 -2.04
CA ILE A 29 18.68 -6.87 -0.75
C ILE A 29 17.60 -7.34 0.24
N LEU A 30 16.55 -6.57 0.43
CA LEU A 30 15.45 -6.94 1.33
C LEU A 30 14.71 -8.20 0.85
N CYS A 31 14.52 -8.34 -0.46
CA CYS A 31 13.93 -9.53 -1.07
C CYS A 31 14.82 -10.76 -0.82
N ALA A 32 16.15 -10.65 -0.97
CA ALA A 32 17.07 -11.75 -0.69
C ALA A 32 17.05 -12.13 0.81
N GLN A 33 17.03 -11.16 1.72
CA GLN A 33 16.86 -11.40 3.15
C GLN A 33 15.55 -12.15 3.43
N PHE A 34 14.43 -11.70 2.85
CA PHE A 34 13.15 -12.38 3.00
C PHE A 34 13.23 -13.83 2.54
N LEU A 35 13.78 -14.09 1.36
CA LEU A 35 13.86 -15.44 0.80
C LEU A 35 14.75 -16.37 1.62
N ARG A 36 15.89 -15.87 2.16
CA ARG A 36 16.82 -16.64 2.97
C ARG A 36 16.33 -16.94 4.37
N ASP A 37 15.77 -15.91 5.03
CA ASP A 37 15.64 -15.90 6.48
C ASP A 37 14.20 -16.11 6.96
N TYR A 38 13.22 -15.96 6.05
CA TYR A 38 11.80 -16.08 6.36
C TYR A 38 11.09 -17.18 5.56
N VAL A 39 11.68 -17.63 4.45
CA VAL A 39 11.15 -18.74 3.64
C VAL A 39 11.93 -20.01 3.93
N ASP A 40 11.25 -21.01 4.51
CA ASP A 40 11.89 -22.29 4.86
C ASP A 40 11.96 -23.23 3.65
N VAL A 41 12.82 -22.84 2.67
CA VAL A 41 13.11 -23.62 1.48
C VAL A 41 14.64 -23.65 1.29
N GLU A 42 15.22 -24.83 1.35
CA GLU A 42 16.68 -25.04 1.32
C GLU A 42 17.37 -24.39 0.11
N LEU A 43 16.71 -24.39 -1.04
CA LEU A 43 17.24 -23.78 -2.27
C LEU A 43 17.44 -22.26 -2.16
N LEU A 44 16.74 -21.60 -1.23
CA LEU A 44 16.77 -20.16 -1.07
C LEU A 44 17.75 -19.68 0.01
N LYS A 45 18.28 -20.56 0.84
CA LYS A 45 19.15 -20.21 1.98
C LYS A 45 20.42 -19.43 1.61
N ASN A 46 20.87 -19.54 0.36
CA ASN A 46 22.09 -18.88 -0.12
C ASN A 46 21.82 -17.84 -1.23
N VAL A 47 20.56 -17.45 -1.47
CA VAL A 47 20.21 -16.46 -2.50
C VAL A 47 20.83 -15.12 -2.16
N GLN A 48 21.50 -14.51 -3.13
CA GLN A 48 22.11 -13.19 -3.03
C GLN A 48 21.28 -12.17 -3.84
N PRO A 49 21.39 -10.87 -3.55
CA PRO A 49 20.65 -9.83 -4.29
C PRO A 49 20.89 -9.89 -5.81
N GLU A 50 22.10 -10.22 -6.23
CA GLU A 50 22.48 -10.36 -7.64
C GLU A 50 21.91 -11.59 -8.35
N ASP A 51 21.38 -12.56 -7.60
CA ASP A 51 20.72 -13.73 -8.15
C ASP A 51 19.24 -13.45 -8.50
N ILE A 52 18.72 -12.27 -8.15
CA ILE A 52 17.32 -11.90 -8.29
C ILE A 52 17.12 -11.00 -9.51
N GLU A 53 16.26 -11.41 -10.44
CA GLU A 53 15.77 -10.61 -11.56
C GLU A 53 14.29 -10.28 -11.33
N ASP A 54 13.94 -8.98 -11.35
CA ASP A 54 12.53 -8.55 -11.25
C ASP A 54 11.87 -8.61 -12.63
N ILE A 55 10.83 -9.40 -12.72
CA ILE A 55 10.03 -9.56 -13.95
C ILE A 55 8.56 -9.20 -13.74
N SER A 56 8.23 -8.57 -12.61
CA SER A 56 6.84 -8.25 -12.21
C SER A 56 6.09 -7.44 -13.26
N GLU A 57 6.77 -6.49 -13.92
CA GLU A 57 6.17 -5.62 -14.93
C GLU A 57 5.59 -6.39 -16.13
N ARG A 58 6.14 -7.59 -16.44
CA ARG A 58 5.66 -8.44 -17.55
C ARG A 58 4.25 -8.96 -17.32
N PHE A 59 3.75 -8.93 -16.08
CA PHE A 59 2.50 -9.57 -15.67
C PHE A 59 1.39 -8.59 -15.27
N LEU A 60 1.70 -7.29 -15.12
CA LEU A 60 0.76 -6.27 -14.65
C LEU A 60 -0.41 -6.01 -15.61
N TRP A 61 -0.21 -6.14 -16.92
CA TRP A 61 -1.20 -5.73 -17.95
C TRP A 61 -2.32 -6.74 -18.18
N LEU A 62 -2.16 -7.98 -17.76
CA LEU A 62 -3.12 -9.07 -18.03
C LEU A 62 -4.30 -9.11 -17.08
N TRP A 63 -4.20 -8.44 -15.95
CA TRP A 63 -5.18 -8.55 -14.89
C TRP A 63 -5.48 -7.17 -14.30
N GLN A 64 -6.57 -6.54 -14.77
CA GLN A 64 -7.07 -5.27 -14.25
C GLN A 64 -7.36 -5.29 -12.73
N GLU A 65 -7.36 -6.48 -12.12
CA GLU A 65 -7.59 -6.73 -10.69
C GLU A 65 -6.30 -7.10 -9.93
N SER A 66 -5.11 -7.14 -10.60
CA SER A 66 -3.87 -7.41 -9.88
C SER A 66 -3.55 -6.24 -8.96
N ARG A 67 -3.28 -6.55 -7.69
CA ARG A 67 -2.82 -5.54 -6.75
C ARG A 67 -1.42 -5.11 -7.16
N GLU A 68 -1.15 -3.82 -7.13
CA GLU A 68 0.16 -3.23 -7.46
C GLU A 68 1.31 -3.77 -6.62
N SER A 69 1.00 -4.46 -5.52
CA SER A 69 1.96 -5.02 -4.56
C SER A 69 2.43 -6.45 -4.88
N ASP A 70 1.78 -7.17 -5.80
CA ASP A 70 2.20 -8.52 -6.16
C ASP A 70 3.53 -8.48 -6.93
N SER A 71 4.43 -9.43 -6.63
CA SER A 71 5.79 -9.46 -7.16
C SER A 71 6.12 -10.82 -7.78
N VAL A 72 6.78 -10.81 -8.94
CA VAL A 72 7.31 -12.01 -9.60
C VAL A 72 8.80 -11.84 -9.80
N LYS A 73 9.58 -12.74 -9.22
CA LYS A 73 11.04 -12.76 -9.30
C LYS A 73 11.53 -14.03 -10.02
N LYS A 74 12.53 -13.87 -10.86
CA LYS A 74 13.30 -14.96 -11.45
C LYS A 74 14.60 -15.07 -10.65
N ILE A 75 14.81 -16.22 -10.02
CA ILE A 75 15.98 -16.50 -9.19
C ILE A 75 16.93 -17.39 -9.97
N HIS A 76 18.16 -16.94 -10.14
CA HIS A 76 19.23 -17.69 -10.78
C HIS A 76 19.91 -18.60 -9.75
N LEU A 77 19.71 -19.93 -9.90
CA LEU A 77 20.25 -20.93 -8.97
C LEU A 77 21.67 -21.32 -9.37
N LYS A 78 22.64 -21.00 -8.52
CA LYS A 78 24.04 -21.38 -8.75
C LYS A 78 24.29 -22.86 -8.41
N GLY A 79 24.91 -23.60 -9.31
CA GLY A 79 25.47 -24.93 -9.04
C GLY A 79 24.46 -26.08 -8.93
N LYS A 80 23.26 -25.95 -9.48
CA LYS A 80 22.26 -27.02 -9.53
C LYS A 80 22.17 -27.57 -10.95
N GLU A 81 22.62 -28.80 -11.16
CA GLU A 81 22.48 -29.47 -12.45
C GLU A 81 21.00 -29.61 -12.83
N GLY A 82 20.61 -29.05 -13.98
CA GLY A 82 19.29 -29.20 -14.60
C GLY A 82 18.20 -28.22 -14.13
N ALA A 83 18.50 -27.27 -13.21
CA ALA A 83 17.58 -26.21 -12.81
C ALA A 83 18.34 -24.91 -12.50
N ASP A 84 18.61 -24.12 -13.54
CA ASP A 84 19.33 -22.85 -13.39
C ASP A 84 18.41 -21.71 -12.93
N THR A 85 17.12 -21.93 -12.94
CA THR A 85 16.11 -20.89 -12.68
C THR A 85 15.00 -21.42 -11.80
N LEU A 86 14.61 -20.60 -10.80
CA LEU A 86 13.40 -20.76 -9.98
C LEU A 86 12.59 -19.47 -10.09
N PHE A 87 11.29 -19.57 -10.40
CA PHE A 87 10.39 -18.43 -10.28
C PHE A 87 9.78 -18.36 -8.89
N VAL A 88 9.84 -17.19 -8.28
CA VAL A 88 9.15 -16.89 -7.01
C VAL A 88 8.04 -15.90 -7.29
N ILE A 89 6.81 -16.27 -6.94
CA ILE A 89 5.64 -15.40 -6.98
C ILE A 89 5.32 -15.02 -5.55
N THR A 90 5.41 -13.75 -5.21
CA THR A 90 5.02 -13.26 -3.88
C THR A 90 3.75 -12.43 -3.99
N LEU A 91 2.68 -12.92 -3.40
CA LEU A 91 1.41 -12.22 -3.26
C LEU A 91 1.32 -11.63 -1.86
N ILE A 92 0.92 -10.36 -1.78
CA ILE A 92 0.86 -9.64 -0.53
C ILE A 92 -0.60 -9.47 -0.11
N GLU A 93 -0.93 -9.93 1.09
CA GLU A 93 -2.29 -9.89 1.61
C GLU A 93 -2.35 -9.15 2.95
N HIS A 94 -2.91 -7.94 2.94
CA HIS A 94 -3.01 -7.02 4.09
C HIS A 94 -4.40 -6.94 4.70
N GLN A 95 -5.38 -7.66 4.18
CA GLN A 95 -6.77 -7.48 4.59
C GLN A 95 -7.06 -8.19 5.90
N SER A 96 -7.92 -7.60 6.70
CA SER A 96 -8.53 -8.24 7.87
C SER A 96 -9.40 -9.46 7.48
N ARG A 97 -9.73 -9.60 6.21
CA ARG A 97 -10.43 -10.76 5.65
C ARG A 97 -9.54 -11.47 4.66
N VAL A 98 -9.27 -12.74 4.93
CA VAL A 98 -8.49 -13.61 4.05
C VAL A 98 -9.19 -13.78 2.70
N ASP A 99 -8.45 -13.61 1.61
CA ASP A 99 -8.96 -13.90 0.27
C ASP A 99 -9.04 -15.40 0.04
N HIS A 100 -10.25 -15.97 0.14
CA HIS A 100 -10.48 -17.39 -0.11
C HIS A 100 -10.28 -17.79 -1.58
N ASN A 101 -10.13 -16.85 -2.50
CA ASN A 101 -9.81 -17.11 -3.91
C ASN A 101 -8.31 -17.16 -4.19
N MET A 102 -7.48 -17.06 -3.15
CA MET A 102 -6.02 -16.97 -3.26
C MET A 102 -5.41 -18.11 -4.09
N SER A 103 -5.84 -19.36 -3.89
CA SER A 103 -5.29 -20.49 -4.65
C SER A 103 -5.57 -20.40 -6.15
N PHE A 104 -6.73 -19.86 -6.57
CA PHE A 104 -7.02 -19.61 -7.98
C PHE A 104 -6.22 -18.40 -8.52
N ARG A 105 -6.05 -17.37 -7.71
CA ARG A 105 -5.19 -16.23 -8.06
C ARG A 105 -3.74 -16.68 -8.30
N VAL A 106 -3.21 -17.54 -7.43
CA VAL A 106 -1.90 -18.18 -7.61
C VAL A 106 -1.84 -18.99 -8.90
N LEU A 107 -2.87 -19.80 -9.21
CA LEU A 107 -2.91 -20.58 -10.45
C LEU A 107 -2.80 -19.69 -11.69
N ARG A 108 -3.49 -18.56 -11.70
CA ARG A 108 -3.41 -17.59 -12.79
C ARG A 108 -1.97 -17.10 -13.02
N TYR A 109 -1.25 -16.75 -11.93
CA TYR A 109 0.14 -16.35 -12.01
C TYR A 109 1.05 -17.50 -12.50
N ILE A 110 0.86 -18.73 -12.00
CA ILE A 110 1.63 -19.88 -12.45
C ILE A 110 1.50 -20.07 -13.97
N VAL A 111 0.27 -20.10 -14.47
CA VAL A 111 0.01 -20.27 -15.92
C VAL A 111 0.66 -19.15 -16.72
N GLN A 112 0.57 -17.92 -16.22
CA GLN A 112 1.13 -16.76 -16.89
C GLN A 112 2.66 -16.81 -16.97
N VAL A 113 3.34 -17.10 -15.84
CA VAL A 113 4.80 -17.22 -15.78
C VAL A 113 5.29 -18.31 -16.71
N LEU A 114 4.61 -19.47 -16.73
CA LEU A 114 4.98 -20.56 -17.64
C LEU A 114 4.75 -20.20 -19.12
N THR A 115 3.69 -19.44 -19.42
CA THR A 115 3.41 -18.96 -20.79
C THR A 115 4.47 -17.97 -21.27
N ASP A 116 4.91 -17.06 -20.41
CA ASP A 116 5.96 -16.08 -20.71
C ASP A 116 7.32 -16.79 -20.91
N TYR A 117 7.62 -17.75 -20.02
CA TYR A 117 8.82 -18.57 -20.15
C TYR A 117 8.84 -19.38 -21.46
N GLU A 118 7.71 -19.98 -21.82
CA GLU A 118 7.59 -20.74 -23.09
C GLU A 118 7.88 -19.84 -24.30
N LYS A 119 7.35 -18.62 -24.28
CA LYS A 119 7.59 -17.63 -25.32
C LYS A 119 9.05 -17.20 -25.38
N GLU A 120 9.70 -16.91 -24.23
CA GLU A 120 11.13 -16.59 -24.13
C GLU A 120 11.99 -17.71 -24.74
N MET A 121 11.65 -18.97 -24.43
CA MET A 121 12.39 -20.14 -24.95
C MET A 121 12.19 -20.36 -26.45
N GLU A 122 10.98 -20.17 -26.99
CA GLU A 122 10.72 -20.26 -28.43
C GLU A 122 11.38 -19.12 -29.21
N GLU A 123 11.46 -17.90 -28.67
CA GLU A 123 12.20 -16.79 -29.25
C GLU A 123 13.72 -17.06 -29.28
N ALA A 124 14.27 -17.72 -28.23
CA ALA A 124 15.67 -18.11 -28.19
C ALA A 124 15.98 -19.26 -29.15
N GLN A 125 15.09 -20.22 -29.31
CA GLN A 125 15.24 -21.37 -30.19
C GLN A 125 13.90 -21.93 -30.64
N GLU A 126 13.54 -21.73 -31.90
CA GLU A 126 12.29 -22.21 -32.47
C GLU A 126 12.10 -23.73 -32.29
N GLY A 127 10.94 -24.12 -31.83
CA GLY A 127 10.54 -25.51 -31.62
C GLY A 127 11.15 -26.18 -30.38
N ILE A 128 11.83 -25.43 -29.49
CA ILE A 128 12.45 -25.99 -28.29
C ILE A 128 11.41 -26.60 -27.34
N THR A 129 10.25 -25.95 -27.20
CA THR A 129 9.19 -26.38 -26.27
C THR A 129 8.54 -27.70 -26.69
N LYS A 130 8.62 -28.06 -27.98
CA LYS A 130 8.09 -29.33 -28.53
C LYS A 130 9.05 -30.52 -28.34
N ARG A 131 10.26 -30.29 -27.84
CA ARG A 131 11.23 -31.37 -27.63
C ARG A 131 10.88 -32.19 -26.40
N LYS A 132 11.03 -33.52 -26.49
CA LYS A 132 10.77 -34.46 -25.38
C LYS A 132 11.57 -34.11 -24.11
N GLY A 133 12.73 -33.50 -24.24
CA GLY A 133 13.62 -33.12 -23.14
C GLY A 133 13.29 -31.75 -22.52
N PHE A 134 12.40 -30.96 -23.11
CA PHE A 134 12.04 -29.67 -22.55
C PHE A 134 11.40 -29.81 -21.16
N ARG A 135 11.75 -28.93 -20.24
CA ARG A 135 11.20 -28.86 -18.89
C ARG A 135 10.92 -27.41 -18.54
N TYR A 136 9.77 -27.19 -17.91
CA TYR A 136 9.46 -25.92 -17.30
C TYR A 136 10.25 -25.71 -16.01
N PRO A 137 10.61 -24.49 -15.66
CA PRO A 137 11.23 -24.17 -14.39
C PRO A 137 10.25 -24.40 -13.24
N PRO A 138 10.75 -24.69 -12.02
CA PRO A 138 9.88 -24.71 -10.84
C PRO A 138 9.37 -23.32 -10.52
N ILE A 139 8.17 -23.25 -9.92
CA ILE A 139 7.57 -22.03 -9.43
C ILE A 139 7.26 -22.21 -7.95
N LEU A 140 7.70 -21.27 -7.13
CA LEU A 140 7.42 -21.20 -5.71
C LEU A 140 6.45 -20.05 -5.41
N PRO A 141 5.16 -20.30 -5.21
CA PRO A 141 4.22 -19.26 -4.81
C PRO A 141 4.30 -19.05 -3.30
N ILE A 142 4.36 -17.78 -2.90
CA ILE A 142 4.39 -17.34 -1.50
C ILE A 142 3.29 -16.31 -1.29
N VAL A 143 2.59 -16.40 -0.18
CA VAL A 143 1.68 -15.36 0.32
C VAL A 143 2.28 -14.80 1.60
N PHE A 144 2.68 -13.54 1.55
CA PHE A 144 3.05 -12.77 2.73
C PHE A 144 1.77 -12.20 3.35
N TYR A 145 1.49 -12.58 4.58
CA TYR A 145 0.25 -12.22 5.26
C TYR A 145 0.53 -11.45 6.56
N ASP A 146 0.11 -10.19 6.61
CA ASP A 146 0.26 -9.32 7.78
C ASP A 146 -1.06 -9.03 8.50
N GLY A 147 -2.13 -9.74 8.13
CA GLY A 147 -3.43 -9.60 8.78
C GLY A 147 -3.42 -10.08 10.24
N PRO A 148 -4.37 -9.59 11.06
CA PRO A 148 -4.37 -9.84 12.52
C PRO A 148 -4.84 -11.27 12.88
N GLY A 149 -5.43 -12.01 11.97
CA GLY A 149 -5.99 -13.33 12.21
C GLY A 149 -5.18 -14.47 11.61
N ALA A 150 -5.60 -15.70 11.86
CA ALA A 150 -5.02 -16.87 11.23
C ALA A 150 -5.41 -16.94 9.75
N TRP A 151 -4.51 -17.47 8.91
CA TRP A 151 -4.81 -17.77 7.53
C TRP A 151 -5.81 -18.93 7.41
N THR A 152 -6.93 -18.70 6.75
CA THR A 152 -8.04 -19.68 6.65
C THR A 152 -8.36 -20.11 5.22
N ALA A 153 -7.72 -19.51 4.20
CA ALA A 153 -7.92 -19.94 2.82
C ALA A 153 -7.19 -21.26 2.53
N ALA A 154 -7.77 -22.04 1.63
CA ALA A 154 -7.19 -23.30 1.15
C ALA A 154 -5.81 -23.04 0.52
N VAL A 155 -4.77 -23.70 1.02
CA VAL A 155 -3.39 -23.59 0.51
C VAL A 155 -3.12 -24.52 -0.66
N ASN A 156 -3.97 -25.53 -0.90
CA ASN A 156 -3.93 -26.37 -2.06
C ASN A 156 -5.12 -26.03 -2.97
N PHE A 157 -4.85 -25.82 -4.26
CA PHE A 157 -5.89 -25.47 -5.24
C PHE A 157 -6.98 -26.55 -5.35
N GLN A 158 -6.64 -27.84 -5.24
CA GLN A 158 -7.60 -28.94 -5.32
C GLN A 158 -8.72 -28.82 -4.30
N GLU A 159 -8.46 -28.27 -3.10
CA GLU A 159 -9.48 -28.09 -2.05
C GLU A 159 -10.59 -27.09 -2.45
N ARG A 160 -10.39 -26.35 -3.53
CA ARG A 160 -11.35 -25.38 -4.08
C ARG A 160 -12.17 -25.94 -5.25
N VAL A 161 -11.95 -27.19 -5.65
CA VAL A 161 -12.59 -27.80 -6.81
C VAL A 161 -13.58 -28.85 -6.33
N TYR A 162 -14.80 -28.82 -6.87
CA TYR A 162 -15.81 -29.84 -6.61
C TYR A 162 -15.34 -31.22 -7.08
N LEU A 163 -15.74 -32.28 -6.39
CA LEU A 163 -15.39 -33.67 -6.70
C LEU A 163 -13.88 -33.94 -6.72
N ASN A 164 -13.08 -33.17 -6.00
CA ASN A 164 -11.63 -33.36 -5.92
C ASN A 164 -11.25 -34.72 -5.34
N GLU A 165 -12.07 -35.30 -4.44
CA GLU A 165 -11.88 -36.62 -3.86
C GLU A 165 -11.97 -37.73 -4.91
N THR A 166 -12.77 -37.53 -5.97
CA THR A 166 -13.00 -38.52 -7.04
C THR A 166 -12.14 -38.21 -8.28
N LEU A 167 -11.98 -36.96 -8.62
CA LEU A 167 -11.31 -36.49 -9.85
C LEU A 167 -9.99 -35.81 -9.60
N GLY A 168 -9.43 -35.87 -8.38
CA GLY A 168 -8.25 -35.10 -7.97
C GLY A 168 -7.01 -35.32 -8.85
N GLU A 169 -6.82 -36.51 -9.40
CA GLU A 169 -5.72 -36.84 -10.31
C GLU A 169 -5.79 -36.07 -11.65
N TYR A 170 -6.97 -35.54 -12.02
CA TYR A 170 -7.19 -34.73 -13.23
C TYR A 170 -7.24 -33.24 -12.95
N ILE A 171 -7.15 -32.83 -11.68
CA ILE A 171 -7.20 -31.43 -11.26
C ILE A 171 -5.75 -30.94 -11.00
N PRO A 172 -5.36 -29.75 -11.48
CA PRO A 172 -4.07 -29.17 -11.16
C PRO A 172 -3.81 -29.19 -9.66
N SER A 173 -2.68 -29.76 -9.25
CA SER A 173 -2.27 -29.85 -7.85
C SER A 173 -1.02 -29.03 -7.62
N PHE A 174 -1.13 -28.02 -6.77
CA PHE A 174 -0.01 -27.24 -6.27
C PHE A 174 -0.38 -26.66 -4.91
N ARG A 175 0.64 -26.26 -4.17
CA ARG A 175 0.50 -25.54 -2.89
C ARG A 175 1.26 -24.23 -2.96
N TYR A 176 0.83 -23.25 -2.20
CA TYR A 176 1.59 -22.05 -1.92
C TYR A 176 1.99 -22.00 -0.44
N LEU A 177 3.09 -21.29 -0.16
CA LEU A 177 3.53 -21.05 1.20
C LEU A 177 2.81 -19.81 1.75
N VAL A 178 2.44 -19.86 3.01
CA VAL A 178 1.93 -18.69 3.74
C VAL A 178 2.97 -18.29 4.77
N ILE A 179 3.41 -17.05 4.70
CA ILE A 179 4.35 -16.45 5.66
C ILE A 179 3.57 -15.40 6.45
N PRO A 180 2.94 -15.78 7.58
CA PRO A 180 2.22 -14.83 8.40
C PRO A 180 3.18 -14.05 9.28
N LEU A 181 3.10 -12.72 9.25
CA LEU A 181 3.92 -11.85 10.09
C LEU A 181 3.70 -12.14 11.59
N SER A 182 2.49 -12.50 11.96
CA SER A 182 2.11 -12.86 13.33
C SER A 182 2.82 -14.10 13.90
N ARG A 183 3.45 -14.92 13.04
CA ARG A 183 4.22 -16.10 13.45
C ARG A 183 5.49 -15.73 14.21
N TYR A 184 6.09 -14.58 13.92
CA TYR A 184 7.34 -14.15 14.53
C TYR A 184 7.07 -13.35 15.79
N SER A 185 7.67 -13.73 16.91
CA SER A 185 7.65 -12.94 18.13
C SER A 185 8.49 -11.66 17.95
N ASN A 186 8.32 -10.68 18.83
CA ASN A 186 9.16 -9.48 18.80
C ASN A 186 10.61 -9.82 19.11
N GLU A 187 10.83 -10.73 20.07
CA GLU A 187 12.16 -11.21 20.46
C GLU A 187 12.86 -11.93 19.30
N GLU A 188 12.13 -12.74 18.52
CA GLU A 188 12.68 -13.40 17.33
C GLU A 188 13.09 -12.38 16.26
N LEU A 189 12.26 -11.36 16.00
CA LEU A 189 12.59 -10.30 15.06
C LEU A 189 13.80 -9.48 15.52
N ILE A 190 13.83 -9.07 16.79
CA ILE A 190 14.95 -8.35 17.39
C ILE A 190 16.24 -9.19 17.31
N GLY A 191 16.13 -10.50 17.51
CA GLY A 191 17.28 -11.42 17.46
C GLY A 191 17.89 -11.60 16.06
N LYS A 192 17.14 -11.31 14.98
CA LYS A 192 17.64 -11.40 13.59
C LYS A 192 18.64 -10.29 13.23
N LYS A 193 18.46 -9.09 13.77
CA LYS A 193 19.36 -7.95 13.61
C LYS A 193 19.63 -7.56 12.14
N ASP A 194 18.62 -7.71 11.30
CA ASP A 194 18.66 -7.31 9.89
C ASP A 194 17.64 -6.20 9.62
N GLU A 195 17.76 -5.55 8.47
CA GLU A 195 16.92 -4.43 8.06
C GLU A 195 15.46 -4.84 7.93
N LEU A 196 15.23 -6.05 7.40
CA LEU A 196 13.88 -6.54 7.17
C LEU A 196 13.17 -6.85 8.49
N SER A 197 13.87 -7.37 9.49
CA SER A 197 13.31 -7.63 10.81
C SER A 197 12.88 -6.34 11.52
N LEU A 198 13.64 -5.26 11.37
CA LEU A 198 13.24 -3.94 11.87
C LEU A 198 11.95 -3.46 11.20
N VAL A 199 11.86 -3.55 9.87
CA VAL A 199 10.64 -3.18 9.14
C VAL A 199 9.45 -4.02 9.61
N MET A 200 9.62 -5.34 9.74
CA MET A 200 8.57 -6.25 10.20
C MET A 200 8.15 -5.97 11.64
N LEU A 201 9.09 -5.60 12.51
CA LEU A 201 8.81 -5.22 13.89
C LEU A 201 7.91 -3.98 13.95
N VAL A 202 8.23 -2.95 13.16
CA VAL A 202 7.41 -1.73 13.07
C VAL A 202 6.05 -2.02 12.41
N ASP A 203 6.00 -2.87 11.39
CA ASP A 203 4.72 -3.23 10.73
C ASP A 203 3.75 -3.98 11.65
N LYS A 204 4.26 -4.71 12.63
CA LYS A 204 3.44 -5.39 13.67
C LYS A 204 2.77 -4.40 14.63
N LEU A 205 3.25 -3.17 14.78
CA LEU A 205 2.65 -2.19 15.67
C LEU A 205 1.25 -1.82 15.17
N GLN A 206 0.26 -1.93 16.05
CA GLN A 206 -1.14 -1.63 15.74
C GLN A 206 -1.63 -0.37 16.45
N SER A 207 -0.94 0.03 17.52
CA SER A 207 -1.33 1.15 18.39
C SER A 207 -0.12 1.87 18.96
N ALA A 208 -0.33 3.07 19.48
CA ALA A 208 0.70 3.80 20.22
C ALA A 208 1.24 3.04 21.44
N ALA A 209 0.42 2.19 22.06
CA ALA A 209 0.85 1.38 23.21
C ALA A 209 1.97 0.38 22.79
N ASP A 210 1.95 -0.07 21.54
CA ASP A 210 2.95 -1.02 21.02
C ASP A 210 4.32 -0.35 20.80
N PHE A 211 4.40 1.00 20.76
CA PHE A 211 5.67 1.74 20.66
C PHE A 211 6.65 1.45 21.78
N ARG A 212 6.16 0.96 22.92
CA ARG A 212 7.06 0.50 23.99
C ARG A 212 8.06 -0.54 23.50
N THR A 213 7.64 -1.41 22.59
CA THR A 213 8.53 -2.41 21.96
C THR A 213 9.72 -1.77 21.26
N LEU A 214 9.56 -0.60 20.64
CA LEU A 214 10.66 0.11 20.00
C LEU A 214 11.55 0.85 21.01
N LYS A 215 10.99 1.32 22.12
CA LYS A 215 11.76 1.92 23.22
C LYS A 215 12.59 0.88 23.98
N ASP A 216 12.11 -0.35 24.03
CA ASP A 216 12.77 -1.46 24.70
C ASP A 216 13.80 -2.20 23.81
N LEU A 217 14.13 -1.65 22.62
CA LEU A 217 15.17 -2.20 21.76
C LEU A 217 16.54 -2.16 22.47
N PRO A 218 17.38 -3.19 22.30
CA PRO A 218 18.73 -3.21 22.87
C PRO A 218 19.55 -1.99 22.44
N GLU A 219 20.37 -1.47 23.37
CA GLU A 219 21.31 -0.40 23.04
C GLU A 219 22.23 -0.82 21.88
N GLY A 220 22.42 0.08 20.92
CA GLY A 220 23.21 -0.21 19.71
C GLY A 220 22.56 -1.12 18.67
N TYR A 221 21.30 -1.54 18.84
CA TYR A 221 20.60 -2.41 17.90
C TYR A 221 20.50 -1.80 16.50
N LEU A 222 20.13 -0.52 16.42
CA LEU A 222 20.00 0.19 15.13
C LEU A 222 21.37 0.46 14.51
N GLU A 223 22.38 0.78 15.34
CA GLU A 223 23.75 0.97 14.88
C GLU A 223 24.34 -0.32 14.31
N GLU A 224 24.01 -1.47 14.91
CA GLU A 224 24.44 -2.78 14.43
C GLU A 224 23.84 -3.07 13.03
N ILE A 225 22.54 -2.91 12.86
CA ILE A 225 21.85 -3.07 11.57
C ILE A 225 22.45 -2.10 10.54
N ALA A 226 22.57 -0.83 10.87
CA ALA A 226 23.00 0.19 9.92
C ALA A 226 24.49 0.14 9.56
N ARG A 227 25.31 -0.55 10.36
CA ARG A 227 26.77 -0.60 10.16
C ARG A 227 27.15 -1.14 8.79
N GLU A 228 26.50 -2.19 8.36
CA GLU A 228 26.79 -2.91 7.12
C GLU A 228 25.80 -2.54 6.00
N SER A 229 24.71 -1.83 6.31
CA SER A 229 23.69 -1.47 5.33
C SER A 229 24.19 -0.42 4.35
N PRO A 230 24.02 -0.63 3.03
CA PRO A 230 24.25 0.41 2.04
C PRO A 230 23.34 1.65 2.28
N GLU A 231 23.83 2.84 1.94
CA GLU A 231 23.07 4.10 2.11
C GLU A 231 21.71 4.06 1.39
N SER A 232 21.66 3.46 0.21
CA SER A 232 20.42 3.29 -0.56
C SER A 232 19.38 2.43 0.18
N VAL A 233 19.82 1.41 0.91
CA VAL A 233 18.95 0.54 1.71
C VAL A 233 18.48 1.28 2.95
N LEU A 234 19.33 2.02 3.64
CA LEU A 234 18.93 2.85 4.79
C LEU A 234 17.88 3.90 4.40
N LYS A 235 18.06 4.58 3.27
CA LYS A 235 17.06 5.52 2.73
C LYS A 235 15.73 4.84 2.42
N LEU A 236 15.77 3.62 1.88
CA LEU A 236 14.58 2.84 1.60
C LEU A 236 13.86 2.45 2.89
N ILE A 237 14.60 1.96 3.89
CA ILE A 237 14.06 1.61 5.21
C ILE A 237 13.44 2.84 5.87
N GLY A 238 14.12 3.98 5.85
CA GLY A 238 13.58 5.24 6.35
C GLY A 238 12.21 5.55 5.73
N LYS A 239 12.08 5.40 4.40
CA LYS A 239 10.79 5.60 3.70
C LYS A 239 9.72 4.59 4.12
N ILE A 240 10.07 3.31 4.24
CA ILE A 240 9.13 2.27 4.67
C ILE A 240 8.66 2.56 6.09
N LEU A 241 9.59 2.84 6.99
CA LEU A 241 9.27 3.17 8.38
C LEU A 241 8.41 4.43 8.48
N ALA A 242 8.71 5.47 7.68
CA ALA A 242 7.90 6.68 7.62
C ALA A 242 6.43 6.36 7.23
N VAL A 243 6.21 5.54 6.20
CA VAL A 243 4.86 5.11 5.80
C VAL A 243 4.14 4.36 6.93
N LEU A 244 4.85 3.49 7.64
CA LEU A 244 4.29 2.73 8.77
C LEU A 244 3.97 3.64 9.97
N LEU A 245 4.83 4.62 10.26
CA LEU A 245 4.63 5.60 11.35
C LEU A 245 3.44 6.53 11.06
N VAL A 246 3.30 7.00 9.83
CA VAL A 246 2.10 7.77 9.41
C VAL A 246 0.82 6.97 9.63
N ARG A 247 0.82 5.66 9.34
CA ARG A 247 -0.31 4.78 9.63
C ARG A 247 -0.70 4.76 11.11
N LEU A 248 0.30 4.90 11.99
CA LEU A 248 0.12 4.96 13.44
C LEU A 248 -0.24 6.36 13.95
N ASN A 249 -0.56 7.29 13.04
CA ASN A 249 -0.88 8.69 13.31
C ASN A 249 0.26 9.45 14.01
N VAL A 250 1.52 9.10 13.76
CA VAL A 250 2.66 9.91 14.19
C VAL A 250 2.65 11.20 13.38
N PRO A 251 2.82 12.38 14.00
CA PRO A 251 2.84 13.67 13.31
C PRO A 251 3.88 13.70 12.19
N LYS A 252 3.54 14.36 11.09
CA LYS A 252 4.35 14.38 9.89
C LYS A 252 5.75 14.95 10.14
N GLU A 253 5.85 16.00 10.95
CA GLU A 253 7.12 16.65 11.33
C GLU A 253 8.04 15.69 12.08
N GLU A 254 7.49 14.86 12.99
CA GLU A 254 8.25 13.84 13.72
C GLU A 254 8.70 12.70 12.78
N VAL A 255 7.86 12.32 11.82
CA VAL A 255 8.21 11.32 10.81
C VAL A 255 9.33 11.81 9.90
N GLU A 256 9.31 13.08 9.49
CA GLU A 256 10.36 13.70 8.68
C GLU A 256 11.68 13.77 9.47
N GLU A 257 11.66 14.22 10.72
CA GLU A 257 12.85 14.22 11.60
C GLU A 257 13.41 12.82 11.81
N PHE A 258 12.55 11.84 12.03
CA PHE A 258 12.93 10.44 12.16
C PHE A 258 13.65 9.92 10.90
N THR A 259 13.09 10.20 9.72
CA THR A 259 13.68 9.78 8.45
C THR A 259 15.05 10.42 8.22
N ASP A 260 15.17 11.73 8.49
CA ASP A 260 16.42 12.49 8.38
C ASP A 260 17.50 11.91 9.30
N ARG A 261 17.15 11.52 10.53
CA ARG A 261 18.08 10.92 11.48
C ARG A 261 18.56 9.54 11.03
N ILE A 262 17.67 8.71 10.46
CA ILE A 262 18.08 7.41 9.87
C ILE A 262 19.08 7.66 8.72
N GLU A 263 18.81 8.60 7.84
CA GLU A 263 19.70 8.91 6.71
C GLU A 263 21.07 9.40 7.19
N ARG A 264 21.13 10.16 8.29
CA ARG A 264 22.38 10.64 8.92
C ARG A 264 23.06 9.61 9.82
N ARG A 265 22.47 8.42 10.00
CA ARG A 265 22.93 7.37 10.94
C ARG A 265 22.97 7.83 12.39
N GLU A 266 22.05 8.72 12.77
CA GLU A 266 21.89 9.26 14.12
C GLU A 266 20.83 8.45 14.88
N PHE A 267 21.17 7.23 15.32
CA PHE A 267 20.22 6.28 15.90
C PHE A 267 20.00 6.47 17.41
N GLY A 268 20.88 7.18 18.08
CA GLY A 268 20.74 7.43 19.52
C GLY A 268 19.40 8.11 19.83
N MET A 269 18.64 7.54 20.77
CA MET A 269 17.32 8.05 21.21
C MET A 269 16.28 8.20 20.07
N LEU A 270 16.42 7.44 18.98
CA LEU A 270 15.56 7.57 17.78
C LEU A 270 14.07 7.38 18.12
N PHE A 271 13.75 6.48 19.05
CA PHE A 271 12.38 6.19 19.46
C PHE A 271 11.96 6.80 20.81
N GLU A 272 12.85 7.51 21.50
CA GLU A 272 12.53 8.09 22.83
C GLU A 272 11.56 9.27 22.74
N HIS A 273 11.59 10.01 21.63
CA HIS A 273 10.75 11.18 21.41
C HIS A 273 9.35 10.85 20.90
N PHE A 274 9.09 9.61 20.49
CA PHE A 274 7.72 9.20 20.21
C PHE A 274 6.96 9.11 21.54
N GLU A 275 6.37 10.22 21.99
CA GLU A 275 5.41 10.17 23.06
C GLU A 275 4.26 9.25 22.65
N ALA A 276 3.76 8.49 23.62
CA ALA A 276 2.63 7.60 23.37
C ALA A 276 1.41 8.46 23.04
N TYR A 277 1.20 8.72 21.74
CA TYR A 277 -0.04 9.33 21.28
C TYR A 277 -1.18 8.43 21.70
N ASP A 278 -2.06 8.95 22.55
CA ASP A 278 -3.31 8.28 22.83
C ASP A 278 -4.11 8.22 21.53
N VAL A 279 -4.05 7.06 20.86
CA VAL A 279 -4.71 6.83 19.57
C VAL A 279 -6.20 7.12 19.67
N GLN A 280 -6.82 6.98 20.84
CA GLN A 280 -8.21 7.34 21.05
C GLN A 280 -8.40 8.85 21.05
N GLU A 281 -7.50 9.57 21.68
CA GLU A 281 -7.52 11.03 21.71
C GLU A 281 -7.18 11.63 20.32
N THR A 282 -6.16 11.12 19.66
CA THR A 282 -5.81 11.56 18.30
C THR A 282 -6.92 11.23 17.29
N ARG A 283 -7.54 10.04 17.38
CA ARG A 283 -8.70 9.70 16.55
C ARG A 283 -9.92 10.57 16.88
N ARG A 284 -10.08 10.99 18.13
CA ARG A 284 -11.13 11.91 18.54
C ARG A 284 -10.87 13.29 17.93
N ILE A 285 -9.64 13.80 18.05
CA ILE A 285 -9.23 15.10 17.50
C ILE A 285 -9.38 15.09 15.97
N SER A 286 -8.79 14.12 15.27
CA SER A 286 -8.89 14.04 13.79
C SER A 286 -10.33 13.83 13.31
N ARG A 287 -11.17 13.15 14.11
CA ARG A 287 -12.61 13.01 13.77
C ARG A 287 -13.37 14.30 14.04
N GLU A 288 -12.99 15.08 15.05
CA GLU A 288 -13.55 16.40 15.33
C GLU A 288 -13.13 17.40 14.26
N GLU A 289 -11.83 17.44 13.90
CA GLU A 289 -11.29 18.30 12.84
C GLU A 289 -11.92 17.98 11.48
N GLY A 290 -11.94 16.74 11.03
CA GLY A 290 -12.59 16.34 9.78
C GLY A 290 -14.11 16.54 9.78
N ARG A 291 -14.74 16.59 10.96
CA ARG A 291 -16.16 16.91 11.10
C ARG A 291 -16.40 18.43 11.07
N GLU A 292 -15.44 19.20 11.53
CA GLU A 292 -15.46 20.65 11.49
C GLU A 292 -15.16 21.17 10.08
N GLU A 293 -14.14 20.64 9.42
CA GLU A 293 -13.85 20.90 7.99
C GLU A 293 -15.05 20.54 7.10
N GLY A 294 -15.61 19.34 7.22
CA GLY A 294 -16.79 18.93 6.45
C GLY A 294 -18.04 19.75 6.75
N ARG A 295 -18.14 20.37 7.96
CA ARG A 295 -19.23 21.34 8.25
C ARG A 295 -18.97 22.69 7.62
N GLU A 296 -17.72 23.14 7.57
CA GLU A 296 -17.36 24.41 6.92
C GLU A 296 -17.52 24.29 5.40
N GLU A 297 -17.01 23.23 4.79
CA GLU A 297 -17.20 22.96 3.35
C GLU A 297 -18.67 22.86 2.99
N GLY A 298 -19.44 22.05 3.72
CA GLY A 298 -20.88 21.93 3.48
C GLY A 298 -21.66 23.22 3.72
N ARG A 299 -21.18 24.11 4.60
CA ARG A 299 -21.77 25.44 4.81
C ARG A 299 -21.44 26.39 3.67
N GLU A 300 -20.22 26.34 3.14
CA GLU A 300 -19.82 27.14 1.97
C GLU A 300 -20.53 26.69 0.70
N GLU A 301 -20.63 25.38 0.46
CA GLU A 301 -21.39 24.83 -0.66
C GLU A 301 -22.88 25.23 -0.60
N ALA A 302 -23.51 25.09 0.57
CA ALA A 302 -24.88 25.51 0.77
C ALA A 302 -25.09 27.02 0.58
N ARG A 303 -24.11 27.83 1.01
CA ARG A 303 -24.11 29.28 0.80
C ARG A 303 -24.01 29.62 -0.70
N ALA A 304 -23.06 29.01 -1.41
CA ALA A 304 -22.88 29.25 -2.84
C ALA A 304 -24.13 28.87 -3.63
N ALA A 305 -24.75 27.72 -3.35
CA ALA A 305 -25.97 27.28 -4.00
C ALA A 305 -27.17 28.24 -3.72
N LEU A 306 -27.29 28.77 -2.49
CA LEU A 306 -28.34 29.75 -2.19
C LEU A 306 -28.13 31.08 -2.90
N VAL A 307 -26.90 31.58 -2.95
CA VAL A 307 -26.53 32.80 -3.67
C VAL A 307 -26.86 32.66 -5.15
N GLU A 308 -26.44 31.56 -5.78
CA GLU A 308 -26.70 31.26 -7.18
C GLU A 308 -28.20 31.22 -7.47
N ALA A 309 -28.97 30.46 -6.70
CA ALA A 309 -30.42 30.35 -6.86
C ALA A 309 -31.17 31.69 -6.67
N ILE A 310 -30.73 32.57 -5.77
CA ILE A 310 -31.28 33.90 -5.61
C ILE A 310 -31.00 34.73 -6.86
N LEU A 311 -29.78 34.73 -7.36
CA LEU A 311 -29.39 35.52 -8.52
C LEU A 311 -30.11 35.04 -9.80
N GLU A 312 -30.28 33.71 -10.00
CA GLU A 312 -31.07 33.15 -11.10
C GLU A 312 -32.52 33.59 -11.07
N LEU A 313 -33.17 33.47 -9.91
CA LEU A 313 -34.58 33.87 -9.76
C LEU A 313 -34.79 35.38 -10.00
N LEU A 314 -33.80 36.20 -9.66
CA LEU A 314 -33.85 37.64 -9.89
C LEU A 314 -33.53 38.01 -11.34
N ALA A 315 -32.64 37.27 -12.00
CA ALA A 315 -32.31 37.48 -13.42
C ALA A 315 -33.53 37.28 -14.33
N ASP A 316 -34.43 36.34 -13.99
CA ASP A 316 -35.70 36.13 -14.70
C ASP A 316 -36.68 37.33 -14.55
N LYS A 317 -36.46 38.20 -13.56
CA LYS A 317 -37.37 39.31 -13.21
C LYS A 317 -36.84 40.69 -13.58
N GLY A 318 -35.57 40.76 -14.03
CA GLY A 318 -34.91 41.98 -14.46
C GLY A 318 -33.42 42.02 -14.17
N SER A 319 -32.77 43.13 -14.56
CA SER A 319 -31.35 43.34 -14.30
C SER A 319 -31.12 43.78 -12.85
N ILE A 320 -30.22 43.09 -12.17
CA ILE A 320 -29.77 43.45 -10.83
C ILE A 320 -28.62 44.44 -10.96
N SER A 321 -28.67 45.54 -10.17
CA SER A 321 -27.53 46.47 -10.11
C SER A 321 -26.41 45.90 -9.22
N GLU A 322 -25.17 46.35 -9.44
CA GLU A 322 -23.95 45.85 -8.75
C GLU A 322 -24.05 45.88 -7.21
N LYS A 323 -24.73 46.86 -6.63
CA LYS A 323 -24.79 47.04 -5.17
C LYS A 323 -25.66 45.98 -4.47
N PRO A 324 -26.87 45.64 -4.88
CA PRO A 324 -27.65 44.51 -4.34
C PRO A 324 -27.02 43.15 -4.64
N GLU A 325 -26.45 42.96 -5.83
CA GLU A 325 -25.74 41.74 -6.20
C GLU A 325 -24.53 41.47 -5.30
N GLY A 326 -23.70 42.50 -5.04
CA GLY A 326 -22.57 42.40 -4.12
C GLY A 326 -23.02 42.02 -2.72
N LYS A 327 -24.12 42.63 -2.21
CA LYS A 327 -24.64 42.32 -0.89
C LYS A 327 -25.16 40.88 -0.77
N ILE A 328 -25.75 40.29 -1.82
CA ILE A 328 -26.16 38.89 -1.85
C ILE A 328 -24.92 37.96 -1.84
N LYS A 329 -23.89 38.31 -2.61
CA LYS A 329 -22.62 37.51 -2.69
C LYS A 329 -21.79 37.57 -1.41
N GLU A 330 -21.86 38.65 -0.65
CA GLU A 330 -21.10 38.85 0.58
C GLU A 330 -21.82 38.32 1.84
N GLU A 331 -23.12 37.99 1.73
CA GLU A 331 -23.85 37.46 2.87
C GLU A 331 -23.34 36.05 3.28
N THR A 332 -23.11 35.89 4.58
CA THR A 332 -22.57 34.64 5.16
C THR A 332 -23.61 33.89 6.00
N ASP A 333 -24.74 34.56 6.35
CA ASP A 333 -25.79 33.92 7.14
C ASP A 333 -26.77 33.16 6.23
N LEU A 334 -26.73 31.82 6.35
CA LEU A 334 -27.59 30.95 5.57
C LEU A 334 -29.10 31.19 5.83
N GLU A 335 -29.50 31.64 7.01
CA GLU A 335 -30.93 31.93 7.32
C GLU A 335 -31.36 33.21 6.61
N VAL A 336 -30.49 34.19 6.49
CA VAL A 336 -30.74 35.40 5.71
C VAL A 336 -30.87 35.05 4.24
N LEU A 337 -29.93 34.26 3.70
CA LEU A 337 -30.01 33.80 2.31
C LEU A 337 -31.27 32.98 2.02
N LYS A 338 -31.66 32.07 2.91
CA LYS A 338 -32.93 31.32 2.78
C LYS A 338 -34.13 32.23 2.78
N LYS A 339 -34.13 33.31 3.58
CA LYS A 339 -35.18 34.30 3.60
C LYS A 339 -35.23 35.07 2.27
N TRP A 340 -34.09 35.49 1.77
CA TRP A 340 -33.96 36.17 0.49
C TRP A 340 -34.36 35.27 -0.69
N LEU A 341 -34.03 34.00 -0.67
CA LEU A 341 -34.48 33.03 -1.67
C LEU A 341 -36.01 32.95 -1.73
N LYS A 342 -36.67 32.83 -0.57
CA LYS A 342 -38.12 32.80 -0.49
C LYS A 342 -38.77 34.13 -0.96
N GLN A 343 -38.12 35.25 -0.70
CA GLN A 343 -38.54 36.56 -1.15
C GLN A 343 -38.36 36.70 -2.66
N ALA A 344 -37.18 36.34 -3.22
CA ALA A 344 -36.90 36.35 -4.65
C ALA A 344 -37.91 35.52 -5.44
N ALA A 345 -38.37 34.38 -4.91
CA ALA A 345 -39.38 33.55 -5.56
C ALA A 345 -40.79 34.22 -5.58
N ARG A 346 -41.10 35.13 -4.68
CA ARG A 346 -42.45 35.70 -4.50
C ARG A 346 -42.64 37.06 -5.15
N VAL A 347 -41.59 37.87 -5.25
CA VAL A 347 -41.66 39.24 -5.78
C VAL A 347 -41.88 39.21 -7.30
N SER A 348 -42.44 40.28 -7.82
CA SER A 348 -42.69 40.43 -9.26
C SER A 348 -41.61 41.21 -10.00
N SER A 349 -40.75 41.93 -9.28
CA SER A 349 -39.63 42.70 -9.86
C SER A 349 -38.41 42.73 -8.91
N VAL A 350 -37.24 43.10 -9.49
CA VAL A 350 -36.00 43.25 -8.74
C VAL A 350 -36.09 44.41 -7.73
N GLU A 351 -36.79 45.50 -8.08
CA GLU A 351 -36.96 46.66 -7.21
C GLU A 351 -37.76 46.30 -5.96
N GLU A 352 -38.77 45.47 -6.09
CA GLU A 352 -39.59 44.97 -4.98
C GLU A 352 -38.72 44.09 -4.04
N PHE A 353 -37.82 43.26 -4.58
CA PHE A 353 -36.90 42.50 -3.80
C PHE A 353 -35.91 43.38 -3.01
N VAL A 354 -35.29 44.35 -3.68
CA VAL A 354 -34.33 45.26 -3.05
C VAL A 354 -34.95 46.12 -1.97
N SER A 355 -36.23 46.51 -2.09
CA SER A 355 -36.94 47.30 -1.06
C SER A 355 -37.22 46.52 0.20
N GLY A 356 -37.22 45.16 0.14
CA GLY A 356 -37.44 44.26 1.26
C GLY A 356 -36.18 43.58 1.80
N MET A 357 -35.02 43.86 1.22
CA MET A 357 -33.72 43.35 1.61
C MET A 357 -33.12 44.17 2.76
#